data_c8f9a69c3d82fb7d2e668f04cbce5c59
#
_entry.id   c8f9a69c3d82fb7d2e668f04cbce5c59
#
_cell.length_a   1.000
_cell.length_b   1.000
_cell.length_c   1.000
_cell.angle_alpha   90.00
_cell.angle_beta   90.00
_cell.angle_gamma   90.00
#
_symmetry.space_group_name_H-M   'P 1'
#
loop_
_entity.id
_entity.type
_entity.pdbx_description
1 polymer ?
#
loop_
_entity_poly.entity_id
_entity_poly.type
_entity_poly.pdbx_seq_one_letter_code
_entity_poly.pdbx_strand_id
1 'polypeptide(L)'
;MEKDFNHKLIEWILAITCAASILSYAQWPADIVSAQPRDAELREGCANRDNGRRFARTELFFGRAKPDGSMVTDEEFHGFLDEIITPRFPEGLTALPGTGQFRGSSGLVTREGSMFVILLYPADDKSSSTRIEEIRETYRKDFEQESVLRVDGESCVSF
;
A
#
# COMPACT_ATOMS: atom_id res chain seq x y z
N MET A 1 -68.73 16.84 10.48
CA MET A 1 -68.32 16.88 9.07
C MET A 1 -67.12 17.81 8.83
N GLU A 2 -66.85 18.76 9.69
CA GLU A 2 -65.74 19.74 9.51
C GLU A 2 -64.39 19.29 10.04
N LYS A 3 -64.36 18.37 11.00
CA LYS A 3 -63.09 17.83 11.58
C LYS A 3 -62.37 16.81 10.69
N ASP A 4 -63.10 16.04 9.87
CA ASP A 4 -62.49 15.04 9.00
C ASP A 4 -61.81 15.63 7.74
N PHE A 5 -62.27 16.78 7.30
CA PHE A 5 -61.69 17.45 6.14
C PHE A 5 -60.31 18.05 6.45
N ASN A 6 -60.12 18.56 7.66
CA ASN A 6 -58.86 19.15 8.07
C ASN A 6 -57.77 18.09 8.29
N HIS A 7 -58.12 16.88 8.74
CA HIS A 7 -57.17 15.80 8.97
C HIS A 7 -56.57 15.27 7.67
N LYS A 8 -57.41 15.10 6.65
CA LYS A 8 -56.93 14.65 5.32
C LYS A 8 -56.08 15.68 4.61
N LEU A 9 -56.34 16.95 4.80
CA LEU A 9 -55.53 18.03 4.20
C LEU A 9 -54.11 18.09 4.80
N ILE A 10 -54.00 17.82 6.11
CA ILE A 10 -52.71 17.77 6.81
C ILE A 10 -51.87 16.58 6.39
N GLU A 11 -52.48 15.41 6.18
CA GLU A 11 -51.80 14.21 5.68
C GLU A 11 -51.27 14.38 4.25
N TRP A 12 -51.99 15.06 3.37
CA TRP A 12 -51.54 15.35 2.01
C TRP A 12 -50.40 16.37 1.97
N ILE A 13 -50.37 17.35 2.85
CA ILE A 13 -49.30 18.35 2.95
C ILE A 13 -48.04 17.72 3.49
N LEU A 14 -48.12 16.82 4.48
CA LEU A 14 -46.97 16.07 5.01
C LEU A 14 -46.38 15.08 4.01
N ALA A 15 -47.21 14.45 3.17
CA ALA A 15 -46.76 13.52 2.13
C ALA A 15 -46.01 14.24 0.99
N ILE A 16 -46.46 15.46 0.62
CA ILE A 16 -45.82 16.24 -0.44
C ILE A 16 -44.48 16.83 0.03
N THR A 17 -44.34 17.25 1.30
CA THR A 17 -43.10 17.77 1.84
C THR A 17 -42.05 16.69 2.04
N CYS A 18 -42.43 15.45 2.33
CA CYS A 18 -41.51 14.34 2.45
C CYS A 18 -40.98 13.87 1.07
N ALA A 19 -41.79 13.90 0.03
CA ALA A 19 -41.40 13.53 -1.33
C ALA A 19 -40.45 14.55 -1.98
N ALA A 20 -40.57 15.83 -1.64
CA ALA A 20 -39.68 16.90 -2.15
C ALA A 20 -38.26 16.85 -1.52
N SER A 21 -38.12 16.29 -0.31
CA SER A 21 -36.83 16.23 0.39
C SER A 21 -35.93 15.07 -0.08
N ILE A 22 -36.46 14.07 -0.75
CA ILE A 22 -35.70 12.88 -1.23
C ILE A 22 -35.04 13.15 -2.59
N LEU A 23 -35.53 14.12 -3.35
CA LEU A 23 -34.98 14.42 -4.69
C LEU A 23 -33.76 15.34 -4.69
N SER A 24 -33.36 15.90 -3.55
CA SER A 24 -32.21 16.81 -3.45
C SER A 24 -30.87 16.13 -3.13
N TYR A 25 -30.84 14.83 -2.89
CA TYR A 25 -29.59 14.09 -2.57
C TYR A 25 -28.93 13.39 -3.76
N ALA A 26 -29.49 13.50 -4.95
CA ALA A 26 -29.06 12.70 -6.12
C ALA A 26 -28.25 13.47 -7.16
N GLN A 27 -27.69 14.64 -6.83
CA GLN A 27 -26.84 15.37 -7.77
C GLN A 27 -25.53 15.82 -7.13
N TRP A 28 -24.74 14.85 -6.62
CA TRP A 28 -23.31 15.08 -6.61
C TRP A 28 -22.78 14.71 -7.99
N PRO A 29 -22.11 15.66 -8.67
CA PRO A 29 -21.52 15.37 -9.95
C PRO A 29 -20.52 14.24 -9.77
N ALA A 30 -20.66 13.19 -10.59
CA ALA A 30 -19.76 12.04 -10.65
C ALA A 30 -18.33 12.44 -11.10
N ASP A 31 -18.07 13.71 -11.29
CA ASP A 31 -16.82 14.25 -11.85
C ASP A 31 -15.75 14.55 -10.80
N ILE A 32 -15.96 14.23 -9.52
CA ILE A 32 -14.94 14.42 -8.46
C ILE A 32 -14.17 13.11 -8.16
N VAL A 33 -14.28 12.09 -8.99
CA VAL A 33 -13.26 11.02 -9.04
C VAL A 33 -12.25 11.37 -10.14
N SER A 34 -11.77 12.60 -10.13
CA SER A 34 -10.58 12.97 -10.87
C SER A 34 -9.37 12.43 -10.13
N ALA A 35 -8.47 11.80 -10.86
CA ALA A 35 -7.18 11.28 -10.43
C ALA A 35 -6.58 12.12 -9.30
N GLN A 36 -6.11 11.46 -8.24
CA GLN A 36 -5.53 12.16 -7.10
C GLN A 36 -4.49 13.17 -7.60
N PRO A 37 -4.48 14.42 -7.11
CA PRO A 37 -3.56 15.46 -7.61
C PRO A 37 -2.08 15.02 -7.66
N ARG A 38 -1.68 14.12 -6.76
CA ARG A 38 -0.33 13.53 -6.72
C ARG A 38 0.02 12.70 -7.93
N ASP A 39 -0.92 11.93 -8.47
CA ASP A 39 -0.65 11.05 -9.62
C ASP A 39 -0.49 11.86 -10.91
N ALA A 40 -1.24 12.95 -11.04
CA ALA A 40 -1.11 13.88 -12.16
C ALA A 40 0.21 14.66 -12.06
N GLU A 41 0.58 15.12 -10.89
CA GLU A 41 1.83 15.86 -10.63
C GLU A 41 3.08 14.98 -10.85
N LEU A 42 3.04 13.71 -10.40
CA LEU A 42 4.11 12.74 -10.67
C LEU A 42 4.23 12.41 -12.15
N ARG A 43 3.11 12.31 -12.87
CA ARG A 43 3.11 12.05 -14.32
C ARG A 43 3.74 13.19 -15.09
N GLU A 44 3.34 14.42 -14.80
CA GLU A 44 3.83 15.62 -15.44
C GLU A 44 5.30 15.87 -15.07
N GLY A 45 5.67 15.72 -13.80
CA GLY A 45 7.04 15.85 -13.33
C GLY A 45 7.99 14.82 -13.93
N CYS A 46 7.49 13.60 -14.25
CA CYS A 46 8.29 12.57 -14.87
C CYS A 46 8.46 12.79 -16.38
N ALA A 47 7.40 13.23 -17.05
CA ALA A 47 7.44 13.54 -18.49
C ALA A 47 8.38 14.71 -18.84
N ASN A 48 8.59 15.62 -17.89
CA ASN A 48 9.46 16.80 -18.05
C ASN A 48 10.95 16.53 -17.77
N ARG A 49 11.32 15.29 -17.40
CA ARG A 49 12.73 14.89 -17.17
C ARG A 49 13.25 14.12 -18.37
N ASP A 50 14.47 14.43 -18.77
CA ASP A 50 15.15 13.67 -19.83
C ASP A 50 15.20 12.18 -19.46
N ASN A 51 14.63 11.34 -20.30
CA ASN A 51 14.51 9.90 -20.09
C ASN A 51 13.76 9.48 -18.80
N GLY A 52 12.93 10.36 -18.24
CA GLY A 52 12.13 10.04 -17.05
C GLY A 52 11.08 8.97 -17.34
N ARG A 53 11.05 7.91 -16.52
CA ARG A 53 10.07 6.82 -16.60
C ARG A 53 9.42 6.62 -15.23
N ARG A 54 8.12 6.30 -15.24
CA ARG A 54 7.40 5.97 -14.00
C ARG A 54 7.71 4.54 -13.58
N PHE A 55 8.13 4.41 -12.35
CA PHE A 55 8.37 3.13 -11.71
C PHE A 55 7.59 3.05 -10.40
N ALA A 56 7.09 1.87 -10.09
CA ALA A 56 6.70 1.52 -8.74
C ALA A 56 7.97 1.36 -7.90
N ARG A 57 7.87 1.76 -6.65
CA ARG A 57 8.92 1.60 -5.64
C ARG A 57 8.32 0.82 -4.49
N THR A 58 8.92 -0.32 -4.17
CA THR A 58 8.60 -1.08 -2.97
C THR A 58 9.82 -1.14 -2.07
N GLU A 59 9.60 -0.90 -0.81
CA GLU A 59 10.59 -1.01 0.25
C GLU A 59 10.17 -2.15 1.19
N LEU A 60 11.08 -3.09 1.41
CA LEU A 60 10.90 -4.23 2.30
C LEU A 60 11.87 -4.16 3.46
N PHE A 61 11.34 -4.33 4.67
CA PHE A 61 12.11 -4.28 5.90
C PHE A 61 12.11 -5.66 6.54
N PHE A 62 13.27 -6.28 6.57
CA PHE A 62 13.48 -7.64 7.06
C PHE A 62 14.13 -7.58 8.43
N GLY A 63 13.40 -8.01 9.48
CA GLY A 63 14.00 -8.24 10.80
C GLY A 63 14.96 -9.42 10.76
N ARG A 64 15.97 -9.42 11.62
CA ARG A 64 16.99 -10.46 11.65
C ARG A 64 16.98 -11.29 12.94
N ALA A 65 16.26 -10.90 13.96
CA ALA A 65 16.17 -11.68 15.20
C ALA A 65 15.24 -12.87 15.01
N LYS A 66 15.75 -14.08 15.30
CA LYS A 66 14.95 -15.31 15.30
C LYS A 66 14.37 -15.59 16.69
N PRO A 67 13.26 -16.34 16.81
CA PRO A 67 12.63 -16.64 18.11
C PRO A 67 13.53 -17.38 19.09
N ASP A 68 14.50 -18.15 18.57
CA ASP A 68 15.48 -18.92 19.37
C ASP A 68 16.62 -18.04 19.93
N GLY A 69 16.61 -16.74 19.67
CA GLY A 69 17.63 -15.78 20.09
C GLY A 69 18.82 -15.68 19.14
N SER A 70 18.89 -16.49 18.09
CA SER A 70 19.87 -16.34 17.02
C SER A 70 19.47 -15.21 16.05
N MET A 71 20.35 -14.91 15.10
CA MET A 71 20.09 -13.89 14.07
C MET A 71 20.29 -14.47 12.69
N VAL A 72 19.51 -13.98 11.73
CA VAL A 72 19.80 -14.19 10.30
C VAL A 72 21.16 -13.58 9.99
N THR A 73 22.10 -14.38 9.58
CA THR A 73 23.47 -13.94 9.25
C THR A 73 23.51 -13.18 7.93
N ASP A 74 24.59 -12.48 7.66
CA ASP A 74 24.79 -11.82 6.36
C ASP A 74 24.84 -12.83 5.22
N GLU A 75 25.44 -14.00 5.45
CA GLU A 75 25.51 -15.08 4.48
C GLU A 75 24.14 -15.65 4.16
N GLU A 76 23.31 -15.96 5.17
CA GLU A 76 21.92 -16.42 5.00
C GLU A 76 21.10 -15.38 4.23
N PHE A 77 21.26 -14.10 4.57
CA PHE A 77 20.51 -13.04 3.88
C PHE A 77 20.97 -12.83 2.43
N HIS A 78 22.28 -12.90 2.14
CA HIS A 78 22.78 -12.85 0.77
C HIS A 78 22.28 -14.06 -0.05
N GLY A 79 22.29 -15.26 0.52
CA GLY A 79 21.67 -16.42 -0.13
C GLY A 79 20.19 -16.19 -0.47
N PHE A 80 19.45 -15.60 0.46
CA PHE A 80 18.05 -15.22 0.22
C PHE A 80 17.89 -14.17 -0.90
N LEU A 81 18.78 -13.17 -0.96
CA LEU A 81 18.79 -12.21 -2.06
C LEU A 81 19.01 -12.90 -3.41
N ASP A 82 20.00 -13.78 -3.48
CA ASP A 82 20.44 -14.42 -4.73
C ASP A 82 19.43 -15.45 -5.23
N GLU A 83 18.84 -16.23 -4.33
CA GLU A 83 17.97 -17.35 -4.71
C GLU A 83 16.50 -16.97 -4.80
N ILE A 84 16.06 -15.97 -4.03
CA ILE A 84 14.64 -15.65 -3.90
C ILE A 84 14.29 -14.31 -4.52
N ILE A 85 15.03 -13.24 -4.18
CA ILE A 85 14.65 -11.89 -4.63
C ILE A 85 15.16 -11.62 -6.05
N THR A 86 16.43 -11.87 -6.32
CA THR A 86 17.05 -11.57 -7.63
C THR A 86 16.34 -12.24 -8.80
N PRO A 87 15.93 -13.55 -8.75
CA PRO A 87 15.21 -14.15 -9.86
C PRO A 87 13.82 -13.53 -10.12
N ARG A 88 13.22 -12.88 -9.12
CA ARG A 88 11.93 -12.21 -9.22
C ARG A 88 12.03 -10.77 -9.68
N PHE A 89 13.17 -10.13 -9.44
CA PHE A 89 13.47 -8.74 -9.80
C PHE A 89 14.88 -8.64 -10.40
N PRO A 90 15.10 -9.24 -11.60
CA PRO A 90 16.44 -9.34 -12.20
C PRO A 90 17.00 -8.00 -12.70
N GLU A 91 16.14 -6.98 -12.89
CA GLU A 91 16.56 -5.64 -13.30
C GLU A 91 17.38 -4.93 -12.23
N GLY A 92 17.31 -5.40 -10.99
CA GLY A 92 18.13 -4.92 -9.90
C GLY A 92 17.36 -4.59 -8.63
N LEU A 93 18.09 -4.59 -7.56
CA LEU A 93 17.63 -4.20 -6.23
C LEU A 93 18.75 -3.46 -5.50
N THR A 94 18.41 -2.78 -4.43
CA THR A 94 19.38 -2.22 -3.49
C THR A 94 19.09 -2.78 -2.11
N ALA A 95 20.09 -3.39 -1.46
CA ALA A 95 19.99 -3.86 -0.09
C ALA A 95 20.92 -3.05 0.81
N LEU A 96 20.39 -2.65 1.98
CA LEU A 96 21.12 -1.83 2.96
C LEU A 96 20.92 -2.43 4.35
N PRO A 97 21.99 -2.51 5.18
CA PRO A 97 21.84 -2.86 6.58
C PRO A 97 21.24 -1.69 7.38
N GLY A 98 20.49 -2.03 8.41
CA GLY A 98 19.87 -1.06 9.30
C GLY A 98 19.67 -1.60 10.71
N THR A 99 19.10 -0.78 11.57
CA THR A 99 18.62 -1.19 12.89
C THR A 99 17.12 -0.98 12.96
N GLY A 100 16.40 -2.05 13.24
CA GLY A 100 14.96 -2.03 13.46
C GLY A 100 14.63 -1.94 14.95
N GLN A 101 13.47 -1.36 15.24
CA GLN A 101 12.87 -1.39 16.56
C GLN A 101 11.36 -1.50 16.40
N PHE A 102 10.78 -2.54 16.97
CA PHE A 102 9.34 -2.72 16.90
C PHE A 102 8.80 -3.30 18.20
N ARG A 103 7.49 -3.15 18.39
CA ARG A 103 6.78 -3.76 19.51
C ARG A 103 6.07 -5.00 18.98
N GLY A 104 6.56 -6.18 19.38
CA GLY A 104 5.96 -7.46 19.01
C GLY A 104 4.62 -7.72 19.69
N SER A 105 4.02 -8.86 19.38
CA SER A 105 2.75 -9.33 19.94
C SER A 105 2.76 -9.47 21.46
N SER A 106 3.95 -9.73 22.06
CA SER A 106 4.17 -9.78 23.52
C SER A 106 4.08 -8.41 24.21
N GLY A 107 4.05 -7.30 23.47
CA GLY A 107 4.08 -5.94 24.00
C GLY A 107 5.49 -5.42 24.34
N LEU A 108 6.52 -6.26 24.21
CA LEU A 108 7.90 -5.87 24.42
C LEU A 108 8.47 -5.16 23.19
N VAL A 109 9.33 -4.18 23.44
CA VAL A 109 10.07 -3.49 22.37
C VAL A 109 11.36 -4.26 22.12
N THR A 110 11.48 -4.79 20.90
CA THR A 110 12.68 -5.47 20.42
C THR A 110 13.50 -4.51 19.57
N ARG A 111 14.82 -4.51 19.78
CA ARG A 111 15.81 -3.86 18.92
C ARG A 111 16.63 -4.92 18.25
N GLU A 112 16.73 -4.84 16.94
CA GLU A 112 17.42 -5.85 16.15
C GLU A 112 18.13 -5.25 14.95
N GLY A 113 19.10 -5.99 14.40
CA GLY A 113 19.58 -5.73 13.07
C GLY A 113 18.46 -5.93 12.06
N SER A 114 18.42 -5.13 11.03
CA SER A 114 17.47 -5.30 9.93
C SER A 114 18.16 -5.14 8.58
N MET A 115 17.56 -5.72 7.54
CA MET A 115 17.94 -5.45 6.17
C MET A 115 16.81 -4.72 5.46
N PHE A 116 17.18 -3.74 4.68
CA PHE A 116 16.28 -2.91 3.92
C PHE A 116 16.51 -3.15 2.43
N VAL A 117 15.47 -3.56 1.70
CA VAL A 117 15.55 -3.83 0.26
C VAL A 117 14.65 -2.87 -0.48
N ILE A 118 15.20 -2.16 -1.46
CA ILE A 118 14.48 -1.29 -2.38
C ILE A 118 14.35 -2.00 -3.71
N LEU A 119 13.13 -2.12 -4.20
CA LEU A 119 12.78 -2.62 -5.52
C LEU A 119 12.21 -1.47 -6.35
N LEU A 120 12.72 -1.32 -7.57
CA LEU A 120 12.19 -0.39 -8.56
C LEU A 120 11.81 -1.20 -9.81
N TYR A 121 10.56 -1.11 -10.23
CA TYR A 121 10.04 -1.88 -11.37
C TYR A 121 8.99 -1.06 -12.13
N PRO A 122 8.69 -1.37 -13.41
CA PRO A 122 7.68 -0.66 -14.19
C PRO A 122 6.35 -0.59 -13.46
N ALA A 123 5.75 0.61 -13.38
CA ALA A 123 4.52 0.83 -12.61
C ALA A 123 3.30 0.08 -13.17
N ASP A 124 3.36 -0.40 -14.40
CA ASP A 124 2.32 -1.19 -15.08
C ASP A 124 2.50 -2.71 -14.94
N ASP A 125 3.56 -3.17 -14.28
CA ASP A 125 3.77 -4.60 -14.00
C ASP A 125 2.86 -5.11 -12.89
N LYS A 126 1.71 -5.63 -13.30
CA LYS A 126 0.69 -6.16 -12.38
C LYS A 126 1.12 -7.42 -11.63
N SER A 127 2.15 -8.14 -12.09
CA SER A 127 2.64 -9.37 -11.44
C SER A 127 3.58 -9.09 -10.28
N SER A 128 4.16 -7.90 -10.20
CA SER A 128 5.14 -7.54 -9.17
C SER A 128 4.58 -7.67 -7.75
N SER A 129 3.33 -7.28 -7.51
CA SER A 129 2.73 -7.39 -6.18
C SER A 129 2.68 -8.85 -5.68
N THR A 130 2.32 -9.80 -6.55
CA THR A 130 2.31 -11.22 -6.21
C THR A 130 3.72 -11.73 -5.89
N ARG A 131 4.71 -11.38 -6.71
CA ARG A 131 6.11 -11.76 -6.48
C ARG A 131 6.66 -11.20 -5.16
N ILE A 132 6.25 -9.97 -4.79
CA ILE A 132 6.63 -9.36 -3.52
C ILE A 132 6.03 -10.12 -2.33
N GLU A 133 4.75 -10.51 -2.42
CA GLU A 133 4.13 -11.29 -1.34
C GLU A 133 4.78 -12.67 -1.20
N GLU A 134 5.16 -13.33 -2.29
CA GLU A 134 5.93 -14.57 -2.25
C GLU A 134 7.28 -14.40 -1.53
N ILE A 135 8.01 -13.31 -1.81
CA ILE A 135 9.27 -12.98 -1.12
C ILE A 135 9.03 -12.84 0.39
N ARG A 136 8.02 -12.07 0.78
CA ARG A 136 7.68 -11.81 2.18
C ARG A 136 7.30 -13.10 2.92
N GLU A 137 6.48 -13.93 2.29
CA GLU A 137 6.04 -15.20 2.87
C GLU A 137 7.19 -16.19 3.01
N THR A 138 8.07 -16.30 1.98
CA THR A 138 9.25 -17.15 2.02
C THR A 138 10.17 -16.74 3.16
N TYR A 139 10.48 -15.44 3.30
CA TYR A 139 11.33 -14.95 4.39
C TYR A 139 10.75 -15.26 5.77
N ARG A 140 9.44 -14.99 5.95
CA ARG A 140 8.76 -15.27 7.22
C ARG A 140 8.85 -16.75 7.59
N LYS A 141 8.67 -17.62 6.63
CA LYS A 141 8.70 -19.07 6.83
C LYS A 141 10.12 -19.60 7.10
N ASP A 142 11.10 -19.17 6.30
CA ASP A 142 12.45 -19.72 6.35
C ASP A 142 13.24 -19.22 7.56
N PHE A 143 12.95 -17.99 8.03
CA PHE A 143 13.63 -17.36 9.15
C PHE A 143 12.75 -17.14 10.38
N GLU A 144 11.57 -17.77 10.42
CA GLU A 144 10.63 -17.73 11.56
C GLU A 144 10.24 -16.29 11.99
N GLN A 145 10.03 -15.40 11.00
CA GLN A 145 9.71 -14.01 11.28
C GLN A 145 8.20 -13.79 11.40
N GLU A 146 7.77 -12.93 12.33
CA GLU A 146 6.36 -12.55 12.47
C GLU A 146 5.85 -11.79 11.22
N SER A 147 6.67 -10.88 10.71
CA SER A 147 6.29 -10.03 9.58
C SER A 147 7.50 -9.51 8.80
N VAL A 148 7.24 -9.09 7.58
CA VAL A 148 8.13 -8.23 6.79
C VAL A 148 7.32 -6.99 6.43
N LEU A 149 7.74 -5.80 6.87
CA LEU A 149 7.07 -4.55 6.52
C LEU A 149 7.28 -4.26 5.04
N ARG A 150 6.20 -3.89 4.37
CA ARG A 150 6.19 -3.44 2.98
C ARG A 150 5.68 -2.00 2.91
N VAL A 151 6.39 -1.15 2.18
CA VAL A 151 5.97 0.22 1.86
C VAL A 151 6.00 0.38 0.36
N ASP A 152 4.90 0.85 -0.21
CA ASP A 152 4.78 1.07 -1.64
C ASP A 152 4.65 2.54 -1.97
N GLY A 153 5.19 2.93 -3.11
CA GLY A 153 5.11 4.26 -3.65
C GLY A 153 5.41 4.27 -5.14
N GLU A 154 5.44 5.44 -5.73
CA GLU A 154 5.89 5.66 -7.11
C GLU A 154 7.11 6.58 -7.14
N SER A 155 7.95 6.37 -8.13
CA SER A 155 9.15 7.17 -8.37
C SER A 155 9.30 7.46 -9.85
N CYS A 156 9.87 8.61 -10.15
CA CYS A 156 10.37 8.91 -11.49
C CYS A 156 11.85 8.54 -11.54
N VAL A 157 12.21 7.63 -12.43
CA VAL A 157 13.60 7.17 -12.61
C VAL A 157 14.12 7.52 -13.98
N SER A 158 15.42 7.77 -14.10
CA SER A 158 16.15 7.95 -15.35
C SER A 158 17.48 7.22 -15.25
N PHE A 159 17.93 6.67 -16.38
CA PHE A 159 19.19 5.93 -16.53
C PHE A 159 20.07 6.57 -17.58
#